data_950ffa2b6a8fad4fee7d2dcb4c434cc4
#
_entry.id   950ffa2b6a8fad4fee7d2dcb4c434cc4
#
_cell.length_a   1.000
_cell.length_b   1.000
_cell.length_c   1.000
_cell.angle_alpha   90.00
_cell.angle_beta   90.00
_cell.angle_gamma   90.00
#
_symmetry.space_group_name_H-M   'P 1'
#
loop_
_entity.id
_entity.type
_entity.pdbx_description
1 polymer ?
#
loop_
_entity_poly.entity_id
_entity_poly.type
_entity_poly.pdbx_seq_one_letter_code
_entity_poly.pdbx_strand_id
1 'polypeptide(L)'
;MSTLTASLPDVAAQAPAALPVIDLQALRHPDTRAQALRQLARTARDTGFFYLEGHGIATAQWQGIQRRAREFFALPLAEKQALAIANTRHFRGYTAVGMEITRQRPDQREQIDIGEESPEIPSGPGVPDWKGLQGPNQWPAALPGFREEVLAWQAGAHGVALELLRHFVAALQLPQGALDALVSGLPAHRSKIIHYPGSDAGAAGQGVGAHKDGGLLTLLLQDAVGGLQVETAAGWVDVPSREGAFVVNIGEMLELATNGYLRANVHRVLVPRAGVQRYSIAYFLAPRLDLGQVPLLTLPPELAVLATGPESDPDNPLFSHVGENALKGRVRSHLDVAERFYPEHFARLQAQARAAGRELRPGAY
;
A
#
# COMPACT_ATOMS: atom_id res chain seq x y z
N MET A 1 47.79 41.62 -15.04
CA MET A 1 46.79 41.07 -14.08
C MET A 1 45.79 40.25 -14.88
N SER A 2 46.00 38.96 -14.87
CA SER A 2 45.17 38.04 -15.69
C SER A 2 44.23 37.32 -14.72
N THR A 3 42.95 37.55 -14.88
CA THR A 3 41.89 36.92 -14.08
C THR A 3 41.55 35.55 -14.66
N LEU A 4 41.97 34.50 -13.97
CA LEU A 4 41.53 33.14 -14.21
C LEU A 4 40.08 32.96 -13.71
N THR A 5 39.13 32.92 -14.63
CA THR A 5 37.79 32.41 -14.37
C THR A 5 37.82 30.89 -14.39
N ALA A 6 37.78 30.28 -13.21
CA ALA A 6 37.58 28.84 -13.09
C ALA A 6 36.10 28.56 -13.37
N SER A 7 35.80 27.89 -14.48
CA SER A 7 34.48 27.32 -14.76
C SER A 7 34.25 26.11 -13.84
N LEU A 8 33.17 26.18 -13.07
CA LEU A 8 32.68 25.01 -12.29
C LEU A 8 32.27 23.92 -13.26
N PRO A 9 32.54 22.62 -12.94
CA PRO A 9 32.12 21.54 -13.79
C PRO A 9 30.59 21.46 -13.80
N ASP A 10 30.07 21.36 -15.02
CA ASP A 10 28.65 21.08 -15.32
C ASP A 10 28.29 19.73 -14.67
N VAL A 11 27.52 19.76 -13.56
CA VAL A 11 26.97 18.54 -12.97
C VAL A 11 25.84 18.11 -13.92
N ALA A 12 26.18 17.32 -14.92
CA ALA A 12 25.19 16.64 -15.74
C ALA A 12 24.16 15.97 -14.82
N ALA A 13 22.92 16.39 -14.92
CA ALA A 13 21.79 15.78 -14.23
C ALA A 13 21.78 14.30 -14.63
N GLN A 14 22.22 13.44 -13.72
CA GLN A 14 22.11 12.00 -13.91
C GLN A 14 20.64 11.67 -14.06
N ALA A 15 20.29 10.96 -15.14
CA ALA A 15 18.97 10.38 -15.33
C ALA A 15 18.57 9.63 -14.03
N PRO A 16 17.33 9.75 -13.56
CA PRO A 16 16.92 9.11 -12.32
C PRO A 16 17.25 7.62 -12.40
N ALA A 17 18.01 7.13 -11.43
CA ALA A 17 18.42 5.75 -11.38
C ALA A 17 17.15 4.87 -11.34
N ALA A 18 17.05 3.90 -12.26
CA ALA A 18 15.96 2.93 -12.27
C ALA A 18 15.89 2.24 -10.89
N LEU A 19 14.67 1.92 -10.42
CA LEU A 19 14.50 1.22 -9.15
C LEU A 19 15.33 -0.09 -9.14
N PRO A 20 15.94 -0.43 -8.00
CA PRO A 20 16.67 -1.70 -7.85
C PRO A 20 15.77 -2.91 -8.09
N VAL A 21 16.38 -4.00 -8.54
CA VAL A 21 15.71 -5.29 -8.74
C VAL A 21 16.20 -6.27 -7.69
N ILE A 22 15.28 -6.90 -6.99
CA ILE A 22 15.53 -8.03 -6.08
C ILE A 22 14.98 -9.29 -6.72
N ASP A 23 15.82 -10.30 -6.86
CA ASP A 23 15.43 -11.62 -7.34
C ASP A 23 15.17 -12.55 -6.14
N LEU A 24 13.93 -13.01 -6.00
CA LEU A 24 13.55 -13.92 -4.91
C LEU A 24 14.21 -15.30 -5.06
N GLN A 25 14.53 -15.73 -6.30
CA GLN A 25 15.28 -16.97 -6.51
C GLN A 25 16.72 -16.85 -5.98
N ALA A 26 17.37 -15.69 -6.17
CA ALA A 26 18.69 -15.43 -5.62
C ALA A 26 18.71 -15.43 -4.07
N LEU A 27 17.59 -15.03 -3.44
CA LEU A 27 17.40 -15.12 -1.98
C LEU A 27 17.19 -16.55 -1.48
N ARG A 28 16.67 -17.45 -2.33
CA ARG A 28 16.45 -18.87 -2.02
C ARG A 28 17.72 -19.72 -2.22
N HIS A 29 18.53 -19.38 -3.22
CA HIS A 29 19.67 -20.21 -3.61
C HIS A 29 20.87 -20.03 -2.66
N PRO A 30 21.47 -21.11 -2.11
CA PRO A 30 22.55 -21.03 -1.12
C PRO A 30 23.74 -20.17 -1.56
N ASP A 31 24.18 -20.31 -2.81
CA ASP A 31 25.39 -19.65 -3.32
C ASP A 31 25.22 -18.14 -3.52
N THR A 32 24.01 -17.66 -3.79
CA THR A 32 23.72 -16.24 -4.04
C THR A 32 23.07 -15.54 -2.85
N ARG A 33 22.51 -16.30 -1.92
CA ARG A 33 21.70 -15.81 -0.80
C ARG A 33 22.38 -14.71 0.01
N ALA A 34 23.64 -14.90 0.39
CA ALA A 34 24.35 -13.94 1.23
C ALA A 34 24.49 -12.57 0.55
N GLN A 35 24.76 -12.54 -0.76
CA GLN A 35 24.83 -11.31 -1.54
C GLN A 35 23.44 -10.68 -1.72
N ALA A 36 22.43 -11.49 -2.05
CA ALA A 36 21.05 -11.03 -2.24
C ALA A 36 20.45 -10.44 -0.94
N LEU A 37 20.72 -11.01 0.25
CA LEU A 37 20.30 -10.47 1.54
C LEU A 37 20.92 -9.10 1.81
N ARG A 38 22.22 -8.92 1.53
CA ARG A 38 22.90 -7.61 1.66
C ARG A 38 22.31 -6.58 0.70
N GLN A 39 21.98 -6.99 -0.52
CA GLN A 39 21.31 -6.13 -1.50
C GLN A 39 19.91 -5.73 -1.02
N LEU A 40 19.11 -6.69 -0.54
CA LEU A 40 17.77 -6.44 0.00
C LEU A 40 17.80 -5.42 1.15
N ALA A 41 18.68 -5.63 2.15
CA ALA A 41 18.80 -4.72 3.29
C ALA A 41 19.16 -3.29 2.87
N ARG A 42 20.15 -3.13 1.98
CA ARG A 42 20.57 -1.81 1.46
C ARG A 42 19.47 -1.15 0.66
N THR A 43 18.86 -1.88 -0.27
CA THR A 43 17.77 -1.36 -1.11
C THR A 43 16.60 -0.86 -0.28
N ALA A 44 16.15 -1.65 0.69
CA ALA A 44 15.01 -1.27 1.53
C ALA A 44 15.34 -0.13 2.50
N ARG A 45 16.60 0.03 2.91
CA ARG A 45 17.08 1.19 3.68
C ARG A 45 17.17 2.45 2.82
N ASP A 46 17.79 2.35 1.65
CA ASP A 46 18.19 3.51 0.85
C ASP A 46 17.04 4.05 -0.01
N THR A 47 16.21 3.17 -0.55
CA THR A 47 15.10 3.53 -1.46
C THR A 47 13.73 3.15 -0.95
N GLY A 48 13.59 2.13 -0.07
CA GLY A 48 12.30 1.63 0.41
C GLY A 48 11.37 1.08 -0.68
N PHE A 49 11.80 1.14 -1.97
CA PHE A 49 11.09 0.69 -3.17
C PHE A 49 12.00 -0.15 -4.05
N PHE A 50 11.47 -1.22 -4.64
CA PHE A 50 12.22 -2.09 -5.57
C PHE A 50 11.27 -2.95 -6.41
N TYR A 51 11.79 -3.49 -7.52
CA TYR A 51 11.13 -4.56 -8.24
C TYR A 51 11.47 -5.91 -7.62
N LEU A 52 10.48 -6.79 -7.49
CA LEU A 52 10.65 -8.17 -7.04
C LEU A 52 10.35 -9.12 -8.19
N GLU A 53 11.37 -9.83 -8.63
CA GLU A 53 11.29 -10.89 -9.66
C GLU A 53 11.43 -12.28 -9.01
N GLY A 54 11.26 -13.34 -9.81
CA GLY A 54 11.47 -14.70 -9.36
C GLY A 54 10.50 -15.18 -8.26
N HIS A 55 9.37 -14.49 -8.07
CA HIS A 55 8.42 -14.75 -6.99
C HIS A 55 7.62 -16.06 -7.13
N GLY A 56 7.60 -16.68 -8.32
CA GLY A 56 7.00 -18.00 -8.54
C GLY A 56 5.48 -18.02 -8.74
N ILE A 57 4.79 -16.89 -8.73
CA ILE A 57 3.37 -16.84 -9.12
C ILE A 57 3.30 -17.12 -10.63
N ALA A 58 2.47 -18.11 -11.01
CA ALA A 58 2.35 -18.54 -12.38
C ALA A 58 1.82 -17.42 -13.31
N THR A 59 2.34 -17.34 -14.53
CA THR A 59 1.89 -16.34 -15.52
C THR A 59 0.39 -16.36 -15.76
N ALA A 60 -0.24 -17.54 -15.77
CA ALA A 60 -1.68 -17.68 -15.93
C ALA A 60 -2.47 -17.01 -14.78
N GLN A 61 -1.99 -17.12 -13.54
CA GLN A 61 -2.60 -16.47 -12.37
C GLN A 61 -2.41 -14.95 -12.42
N TRP A 62 -1.23 -14.50 -12.82
CA TRP A 62 -0.89 -13.11 -13.02
C TRP A 62 -1.75 -12.44 -14.09
N GLN A 63 -1.89 -13.08 -15.27
CA GLN A 63 -2.75 -12.61 -16.34
C GLN A 63 -4.25 -12.75 -15.98
N GLY A 64 -4.61 -13.79 -15.23
CA GLY A 64 -5.96 -14.04 -14.76
C GLY A 64 -6.49 -12.88 -13.92
N ILE A 65 -5.76 -12.45 -12.90
CA ILE A 65 -6.21 -11.34 -12.05
C ILE A 65 -6.30 -10.01 -12.81
N GLN A 66 -5.42 -9.76 -13.78
CA GLN A 66 -5.52 -8.56 -14.64
C GLN A 66 -6.76 -8.60 -15.54
N ARG A 67 -7.12 -9.77 -16.06
CA ARG A 67 -8.37 -9.96 -16.81
C ARG A 67 -9.57 -9.70 -15.91
N ARG A 68 -9.62 -10.30 -14.72
CA ARG A 68 -10.70 -10.10 -13.74
C ARG A 68 -10.87 -8.63 -13.35
N ALA A 69 -9.78 -7.88 -13.22
CA ALA A 69 -9.85 -6.44 -12.97
C ALA A 69 -10.63 -5.72 -14.08
N ARG A 70 -10.29 -6.00 -15.36
CA ARG A 70 -10.99 -5.39 -16.51
C ARG A 70 -12.46 -5.79 -16.59
N GLU A 71 -12.77 -7.07 -16.38
CA GLU A 71 -14.14 -7.59 -16.36
C GLU A 71 -14.99 -6.91 -15.28
N PHE A 72 -14.45 -6.75 -14.07
CA PHE A 72 -15.15 -6.10 -12.97
C PHE A 72 -15.47 -4.63 -13.27
N PHE A 73 -14.51 -3.86 -13.73
CA PHE A 73 -14.74 -2.44 -13.99
C PHE A 73 -15.58 -2.19 -15.28
N ALA A 74 -15.69 -3.18 -16.16
CA ALA A 74 -16.60 -3.15 -17.31
C ALA A 74 -18.07 -3.44 -16.94
N LEU A 75 -18.37 -3.89 -15.72
CA LEU A 75 -19.74 -4.09 -15.26
C LEU A 75 -20.54 -2.77 -15.29
N PRO A 76 -21.84 -2.84 -15.52
CA PRO A 76 -22.74 -1.70 -15.36
C PRO A 76 -22.56 -1.03 -14.00
N LEU A 77 -22.64 0.30 -13.94
CA LEU A 77 -22.45 1.06 -12.72
C LEU A 77 -23.36 0.58 -11.58
N ALA A 78 -24.60 0.25 -11.87
CA ALA A 78 -25.55 -0.24 -10.88
C ALA A 78 -25.09 -1.55 -10.20
N GLU A 79 -24.46 -2.46 -10.96
CA GLU A 79 -23.91 -3.71 -10.39
C GLU A 79 -22.71 -3.46 -9.51
N LYS A 80 -21.84 -2.53 -9.88
CA LYS A 80 -20.71 -2.09 -9.04
C LYS A 80 -21.22 -1.40 -7.76
N GLN A 81 -22.20 -0.51 -7.88
CA GLN A 81 -22.79 0.21 -6.74
C GLN A 81 -23.56 -0.72 -5.78
N ALA A 82 -24.12 -1.83 -6.26
CA ALA A 82 -24.70 -2.86 -5.37
C ALA A 82 -23.67 -3.45 -4.40
N LEU A 83 -22.38 -3.35 -4.71
CA LEU A 83 -21.25 -3.78 -3.88
C LEU A 83 -20.56 -2.61 -3.17
N ALA A 84 -21.23 -1.44 -3.06
CA ALA A 84 -20.62 -0.25 -2.50
C ALA A 84 -19.96 -0.52 -1.14
N ILE A 85 -18.76 0.03 -0.93
CA ILE A 85 -18.00 -0.10 0.32
C ILE A 85 -18.81 0.40 1.52
N ALA A 86 -19.68 1.37 1.30
CA ALA A 86 -20.58 1.93 2.30
C ALA A 86 -21.76 1.01 2.71
N ASN A 87 -21.90 -0.18 2.09
CA ASN A 87 -22.91 -1.15 2.52
C ASN A 87 -22.53 -1.86 3.82
N THR A 88 -21.23 -1.89 4.16
CA THR A 88 -20.73 -2.62 5.31
C THR A 88 -19.75 -1.78 6.14
N ARG A 89 -19.66 -2.09 7.43
CA ARG A 89 -18.68 -1.45 8.34
C ARG A 89 -17.24 -1.90 8.12
N HIS A 90 -17.02 -2.92 7.27
CA HIS A 90 -15.73 -3.60 7.14
C HIS A 90 -14.77 -2.92 6.16
N PHE A 91 -15.19 -1.82 5.51
CA PHE A 91 -14.43 -1.13 4.46
C PHE A 91 -14.02 -2.09 3.33
N ARG A 92 -14.97 -2.92 2.87
CA ARG A 92 -14.80 -3.88 1.77
C ARG A 92 -15.88 -3.67 0.73
N GLY A 93 -15.48 -3.70 -0.54
CA GLY A 93 -16.39 -3.50 -1.65
C GLY A 93 -15.94 -2.37 -2.57
N TYR A 94 -16.85 -1.94 -3.43
CA TYR A 94 -16.61 -0.97 -4.48
C TYR A 94 -16.61 0.46 -3.96
N THR A 95 -15.63 1.23 -4.41
CA THR A 95 -15.52 2.68 -4.21
C THR A 95 -15.51 3.35 -5.59
N ALA A 96 -16.44 4.25 -5.84
CA ALA A 96 -16.54 4.98 -7.11
C ALA A 96 -15.44 6.05 -7.25
N VAL A 97 -15.25 6.55 -8.47
CA VAL A 97 -14.27 7.60 -8.77
C VAL A 97 -14.50 8.81 -7.89
N GLY A 98 -13.44 9.30 -7.25
CA GLY A 98 -13.47 10.49 -6.40
C GLY A 98 -14.03 10.27 -4.98
N MET A 99 -14.45 9.06 -4.63
CA MET A 99 -15.02 8.76 -3.31
C MET A 99 -13.96 8.42 -2.26
N GLU A 100 -12.79 7.90 -2.64
CA GLU A 100 -11.67 7.78 -1.71
C GLU A 100 -10.87 9.08 -1.67
N ILE A 101 -10.44 9.44 -0.47
CA ILE A 101 -9.77 10.72 -0.20
C ILE A 101 -8.35 10.47 0.30
N THR A 102 -7.38 11.06 -0.39
CA THR A 102 -5.98 11.10 0.06
C THR A 102 -5.53 12.53 0.25
N ARG A 103 -5.00 12.85 1.44
CA ARG A 103 -4.60 14.22 1.82
C ARG A 103 -5.70 15.25 1.52
N GLN A 104 -6.95 14.91 1.85
CA GLN A 104 -8.14 15.75 1.75
C GLN A 104 -8.54 16.14 0.31
N ARG A 105 -8.04 15.42 -0.69
CA ARG A 105 -8.43 15.57 -2.08
C ARG A 105 -8.96 14.25 -2.62
N PRO A 106 -10.03 14.26 -3.42
CA PRO A 106 -10.56 13.08 -4.07
C PRO A 106 -9.54 12.44 -5.03
N ASP A 107 -9.39 11.12 -4.93
CA ASP A 107 -8.58 10.33 -5.85
C ASP A 107 -9.38 10.02 -7.12
N GLN A 108 -8.78 10.22 -8.29
CA GLN A 108 -9.40 9.97 -9.59
C GLN A 108 -9.25 8.50 -9.99
N ARG A 109 -9.83 7.62 -9.17
CA ARG A 109 -9.85 6.17 -9.37
C ARG A 109 -11.13 5.56 -8.83
N GLU A 110 -11.50 4.41 -9.38
CA GLU A 110 -12.45 3.49 -8.77
C GLU A 110 -11.73 2.21 -8.34
N GLN A 111 -12.28 1.50 -7.38
CA GLN A 111 -11.62 0.31 -6.85
C GLN A 111 -12.60 -0.66 -6.20
N ILE A 112 -12.13 -1.89 -5.96
CA ILE A 112 -12.76 -2.84 -5.05
C ILE A 112 -11.74 -3.25 -3.97
N ASP A 113 -12.12 -3.07 -2.72
CA ASP A 113 -11.35 -3.46 -1.53
C ASP A 113 -11.78 -4.85 -1.06
N ILE A 114 -10.82 -5.75 -0.89
CA ILE A 114 -11.02 -7.15 -0.51
C ILE A 114 -10.07 -7.45 0.64
N GLY A 115 -10.61 -7.89 1.77
CA GLY A 115 -9.82 -8.33 2.92
C GLY A 115 -9.79 -9.84 3.06
N GLU A 116 -9.23 -10.32 4.17
CA GLU A 116 -9.35 -11.72 4.56
C GLU A 116 -10.80 -12.07 4.88
N GLU A 117 -11.31 -13.16 4.33
CA GLU A 117 -12.66 -13.64 4.64
C GLU A 117 -12.76 -14.05 6.11
N SER A 118 -13.68 -13.43 6.83
CA SER A 118 -13.93 -13.75 8.22
C SER A 118 -15.40 -13.51 8.58
N PRO A 119 -15.93 -14.18 9.60
CA PRO A 119 -17.20 -13.80 10.17
C PRO A 119 -17.19 -12.35 10.67
N GLU A 120 -18.33 -11.71 10.61
CA GLU A 120 -18.51 -10.39 11.23
C GLU A 120 -18.35 -10.47 12.75
N ILE A 121 -17.60 -9.54 13.32
CA ILE A 121 -17.53 -9.37 14.77
C ILE A 121 -18.59 -8.34 15.17
N PRO A 122 -19.62 -8.74 15.95
CA PRO A 122 -20.66 -7.82 16.35
C PRO A 122 -20.09 -6.62 17.13
N SER A 123 -20.62 -5.44 16.85
CA SER A 123 -20.35 -4.25 17.67
C SER A 123 -21.13 -4.30 18.97
N GLY A 124 -20.60 -3.71 20.04
CA GLY A 124 -21.27 -3.65 21.33
C GLY A 124 -20.38 -3.10 22.44
N PRO A 125 -20.94 -2.92 23.65
CA PRO A 125 -20.18 -2.43 24.78
C PRO A 125 -18.91 -3.29 25.03
N GLY A 126 -17.75 -2.61 25.13
CA GLY A 126 -16.46 -3.28 25.36
C GLY A 126 -15.81 -3.91 24.11
N VAL A 127 -16.44 -3.84 22.94
CA VAL A 127 -15.84 -4.27 21.69
C VAL A 127 -15.18 -3.07 21.00
N PRO A 128 -13.84 -3.04 20.84
CA PRO A 128 -13.16 -1.93 20.17
C PRO A 128 -13.62 -1.78 18.72
N ASP A 129 -13.79 -0.54 18.26
CA ASP A 129 -14.30 -0.22 16.92
C ASP A 129 -13.44 -0.80 15.77
N TRP A 130 -12.12 -0.90 15.97
CA TRP A 130 -11.23 -1.49 14.98
C TRP A 130 -11.52 -2.97 14.65
N LYS A 131 -12.20 -3.70 15.53
CA LYS A 131 -12.69 -5.06 15.25
C LYS A 131 -13.71 -5.08 14.11
N GLY A 132 -14.39 -3.96 13.87
CA GLY A 132 -15.26 -3.78 12.72
C GLY A 132 -14.55 -3.83 11.36
N LEU A 133 -13.22 -3.77 11.31
CA LEU A 133 -12.46 -3.99 10.07
C LEU A 133 -12.47 -5.45 9.59
N GLN A 134 -12.91 -6.39 10.43
CA GLN A 134 -13.03 -7.79 10.08
C GLN A 134 -14.47 -8.14 9.71
N GLY A 135 -14.64 -8.96 8.69
CA GLY A 135 -15.95 -9.37 8.21
C GLY A 135 -15.88 -9.99 6.81
N PRO A 136 -17.04 -10.31 6.22
CA PRO A 136 -17.12 -10.87 4.87
C PRO A 136 -16.79 -9.83 3.80
N ASN A 137 -16.35 -10.31 2.63
CA ASN A 137 -16.24 -9.49 1.43
C ASN A 137 -17.59 -9.41 0.70
N GLN A 138 -17.68 -8.47 -0.25
CA GLN A 138 -18.80 -8.36 -1.20
C GLN A 138 -18.32 -8.86 -2.57
N TRP A 139 -19.07 -9.78 -3.19
CA TRP A 139 -18.67 -10.42 -4.44
C TRP A 139 -19.68 -10.17 -5.57
N PRO A 140 -19.21 -9.87 -6.81
CA PRO A 140 -20.10 -9.61 -7.94
C PRO A 140 -20.77 -10.89 -8.41
N ALA A 141 -22.10 -10.96 -8.29
CA ALA A 141 -22.86 -12.11 -8.74
C ALA A 141 -22.81 -12.28 -10.28
N ALA A 142 -22.59 -11.18 -11.02
CA ALA A 142 -22.47 -11.19 -12.47
C ALA A 142 -21.15 -11.79 -13.00
N LEU A 143 -20.16 -12.04 -12.13
CA LEU A 143 -18.85 -12.57 -12.52
C LEU A 143 -18.58 -13.92 -11.83
N PRO A 144 -19.11 -15.03 -12.32
CA PRO A 144 -18.79 -16.36 -11.79
C PRO A 144 -17.29 -16.63 -11.80
N GLY A 145 -16.77 -17.24 -10.72
CA GLY A 145 -15.33 -17.52 -10.55
C GLY A 145 -14.47 -16.33 -10.16
N PHE A 146 -15.02 -15.10 -10.10
CA PHE A 146 -14.27 -13.91 -9.68
C PHE A 146 -13.71 -14.07 -8.25
N ARG A 147 -14.55 -14.52 -7.31
CA ARG A 147 -14.15 -14.75 -5.92
C ARG A 147 -12.98 -15.72 -5.81
N GLU A 148 -13.08 -16.86 -6.46
CA GLU A 148 -12.08 -17.94 -6.41
C GLU A 148 -10.74 -17.47 -6.98
N GLU A 149 -10.74 -16.80 -8.14
CA GLU A 149 -9.51 -16.32 -8.77
C GLU A 149 -8.84 -15.19 -7.96
N VAL A 150 -9.64 -14.26 -7.40
CA VAL A 150 -9.12 -13.17 -6.56
C VAL A 150 -8.52 -13.72 -5.27
N LEU A 151 -9.20 -14.65 -4.58
CA LEU A 151 -8.69 -15.25 -3.35
C LEU A 151 -7.44 -16.11 -3.61
N ALA A 152 -7.38 -16.83 -4.73
CA ALA A 152 -6.19 -17.59 -5.11
C ALA A 152 -4.99 -16.67 -5.38
N TRP A 153 -5.22 -15.54 -6.07
CA TRP A 153 -4.17 -14.55 -6.27
C TRP A 153 -3.73 -13.91 -4.95
N GLN A 154 -4.67 -13.55 -4.08
CA GLN A 154 -4.38 -12.98 -2.75
C GLN A 154 -3.53 -13.95 -1.91
N ALA A 155 -3.86 -15.23 -1.91
CA ALA A 155 -3.08 -16.26 -1.21
C ALA A 155 -1.65 -16.38 -1.78
N GLY A 156 -1.48 -16.33 -3.10
CA GLY A 156 -0.16 -16.30 -3.75
C GLY A 156 0.67 -15.08 -3.34
N ALA A 157 0.08 -13.89 -3.42
CA ALA A 157 0.73 -12.65 -3.01
C ALA A 157 1.08 -12.64 -1.51
N HIS A 158 0.21 -13.19 -0.66
CA HIS A 158 0.45 -13.39 0.77
C HIS A 158 1.67 -14.27 1.03
N GLY A 159 1.77 -15.41 0.34
CA GLY A 159 2.91 -16.32 0.44
C GLY A 159 4.23 -15.62 0.09
N VAL A 160 4.25 -14.87 -1.02
CA VAL A 160 5.41 -14.08 -1.45
C VAL A 160 5.78 -13.00 -0.42
N ALA A 161 4.79 -12.28 0.11
CA ALA A 161 5.03 -11.22 1.11
C ALA A 161 5.59 -11.79 2.43
N LEU A 162 5.07 -12.92 2.92
CA LEU A 162 5.59 -13.59 4.11
C LEU A 162 7.01 -14.12 3.90
N GLU A 163 7.28 -14.69 2.73
CA GLU A 163 8.64 -15.16 2.39
C GLU A 163 9.62 -13.99 2.37
N LEU A 164 9.24 -12.88 1.72
CA LEU A 164 10.06 -11.68 1.69
C LEU A 164 10.31 -11.12 3.10
N LEU A 165 9.28 -11.13 3.97
CA LEU A 165 9.42 -10.71 5.37
C LEU A 165 10.44 -11.58 6.13
N ARG A 166 10.46 -12.90 5.89
CA ARG A 166 11.50 -13.79 6.46
C ARG A 166 12.90 -13.50 5.91
N HIS A 167 12.99 -13.09 4.65
CA HIS A 167 14.28 -12.65 4.09
C HIS A 167 14.74 -11.33 4.71
N PHE A 168 13.83 -10.41 5.08
CA PHE A 168 14.18 -9.23 5.87
C PHE A 168 14.73 -9.61 7.26
N VAL A 169 14.13 -10.57 7.96
CA VAL A 169 14.66 -11.07 9.23
C VAL A 169 16.12 -11.51 9.07
N ALA A 170 16.43 -12.30 8.03
CA ALA A 170 17.78 -12.77 7.75
C ALA A 170 18.71 -11.62 7.28
N ALA A 171 18.21 -10.70 6.45
CA ALA A 171 18.99 -9.56 5.94
C ALA A 171 19.38 -8.56 7.03
N LEU A 172 18.52 -8.43 8.06
CA LEU A 172 18.76 -7.62 9.25
C LEU A 172 19.48 -8.37 10.38
N GLN A 173 19.90 -9.60 10.12
CA GLN A 173 20.60 -10.47 11.10
C GLN A 173 19.80 -10.65 12.41
N LEU A 174 18.48 -10.64 12.32
CA LEU A 174 17.58 -10.83 13.46
C LEU A 174 17.42 -12.33 13.77
N PRO A 175 17.04 -12.67 15.01
CA PRO A 175 16.66 -14.04 15.34
C PRO A 175 15.52 -14.54 14.43
N GLN A 176 15.59 -15.80 14.05
CA GLN A 176 14.50 -16.42 13.27
C GLN A 176 13.16 -16.22 13.98
N GLY A 177 12.12 -15.81 13.23
CA GLY A 177 10.79 -15.56 13.79
C GLY A 177 10.62 -14.19 14.46
N ALA A 178 11.62 -13.29 14.43
CA ALA A 178 11.53 -11.96 15.07
C ALA A 178 10.32 -11.13 14.63
N LEU A 179 9.79 -11.36 13.42
CA LEU A 179 8.61 -10.68 12.88
C LEU A 179 7.33 -11.54 12.90
N ASP A 180 7.39 -12.80 13.35
CA ASP A 180 6.25 -13.71 13.31
C ASP A 180 5.07 -13.20 14.16
N ALA A 181 5.35 -12.58 15.30
CA ALA A 181 4.31 -11.99 16.16
C ALA A 181 3.51 -10.88 15.46
N LEU A 182 4.06 -10.23 14.44
CA LEU A 182 3.35 -9.19 13.67
C LEU A 182 2.27 -9.77 12.76
N VAL A 183 2.48 -10.99 12.24
CA VAL A 183 1.65 -11.57 11.18
C VAL A 183 0.90 -12.83 11.61
N SER A 184 1.17 -13.37 12.81
CA SER A 184 0.44 -14.51 13.38
C SER A 184 -0.82 -14.02 14.08
N GLY A 185 -1.95 -14.71 13.91
CA GLY A 185 -3.23 -14.38 14.56
C GLY A 185 -4.24 -13.76 13.59
N LEU A 186 -4.97 -12.72 14.00
CA LEU A 186 -6.04 -12.12 13.19
C LEU A 186 -5.43 -11.32 12.02
N PRO A 187 -5.51 -11.84 10.79
CA PRO A 187 -4.87 -11.17 9.66
C PRO A 187 -5.59 -9.84 9.33
N ALA A 188 -4.79 -8.83 9.00
CA ALA A 188 -5.28 -7.52 8.57
C ALA A 188 -4.91 -7.21 7.11
N HIS A 189 -4.37 -8.21 6.39
CA HIS A 189 -4.00 -8.02 5.00
C HIS A 189 -5.23 -7.81 4.11
N ARG A 190 -5.01 -7.11 3.03
CA ARG A 190 -6.04 -6.77 2.05
C ARG A 190 -5.47 -6.63 0.65
N SER A 191 -6.35 -6.74 -0.33
CA SER A 191 -6.07 -6.41 -1.72
C SER A 191 -6.95 -5.25 -2.18
N LYS A 192 -6.43 -4.42 -3.06
CA LYS A 192 -7.19 -3.45 -3.85
C LYS A 192 -7.00 -3.77 -5.32
N ILE A 193 -8.10 -3.95 -6.04
CA ILE A 193 -8.11 -3.97 -7.49
C ILE A 193 -8.56 -2.58 -7.92
N ILE A 194 -7.77 -1.90 -8.75
CA ILE A 194 -7.89 -0.45 -8.95
C ILE A 194 -7.93 -0.15 -10.45
N HIS A 195 -8.83 0.73 -10.83
CA HIS A 195 -8.94 1.30 -12.17
C HIS A 195 -8.82 2.82 -12.11
N TYR A 196 -8.00 3.37 -12.97
CA TYR A 196 -7.83 4.81 -13.15
C TYR A 196 -8.35 5.17 -14.55
N PRO A 197 -9.56 5.71 -14.65
CA PRO A 197 -10.04 6.23 -15.91
C PRO A 197 -9.21 7.45 -16.31
N GLY A 198 -8.82 7.51 -17.57
CA GLY A 198 -8.11 8.66 -18.09
C GLY A 198 -8.97 9.91 -18.10
N SER A 199 -8.37 11.07 -17.86
CA SER A 199 -9.05 12.35 -17.90
C SER A 199 -8.23 13.45 -18.57
N ASP A 200 -8.89 14.54 -18.99
CA ASP A 200 -8.24 15.71 -19.56
C ASP A 200 -7.38 16.48 -18.54
N ALA A 201 -7.59 16.23 -17.24
CA ALA A 201 -6.73 16.77 -16.19
C ALA A 201 -5.30 16.19 -16.26
N GLY A 202 -5.13 15.01 -16.84
CA GLY A 202 -3.83 14.36 -17.03
C GLY A 202 -2.97 14.38 -15.77
N ALA A 203 -1.69 14.72 -15.92
CA ALA A 203 -0.73 14.79 -14.81
C ALA A 203 -1.04 15.86 -13.74
N ALA A 204 -1.95 16.82 -14.01
CA ALA A 204 -2.43 17.76 -12.99
C ALA A 204 -3.47 17.12 -12.05
N GLY A 205 -4.09 15.99 -12.45
CA GLY A 205 -5.03 15.23 -11.64
C GLY A 205 -4.33 14.34 -10.63
N GLN A 206 -5.02 14.05 -9.52
CA GLN A 206 -4.57 13.13 -8.49
C GLN A 206 -5.18 11.76 -8.73
N GLY A 207 -4.43 10.80 -9.29
CA GLY A 207 -4.86 9.39 -9.35
C GLY A 207 -4.91 8.79 -7.95
N VAL A 208 -3.79 8.91 -7.23
CA VAL A 208 -3.70 8.76 -5.77
C VAL A 208 -2.79 9.83 -5.24
N GLY A 209 -3.20 10.53 -4.20
CA GLY A 209 -2.40 11.54 -3.53
C GLY A 209 -1.12 10.98 -2.92
N ALA A 210 -0.15 11.86 -2.70
CA ALA A 210 1.10 11.49 -2.06
C ALA A 210 0.86 10.93 -0.65
N HIS A 211 1.33 9.70 -0.36
CA HIS A 211 1.12 9.01 0.91
C HIS A 211 2.21 7.96 1.16
N LYS A 212 2.30 7.48 2.39
CA LYS A 212 2.99 6.24 2.80
C LYS A 212 1.96 5.15 3.04
N ASP A 213 2.33 3.89 2.83
CA ASP A 213 1.50 2.75 3.19
C ASP A 213 1.65 2.41 4.66
N GLY A 214 0.51 2.27 5.37
CA GLY A 214 0.49 2.02 6.81
C GLY A 214 0.71 0.57 7.24
N GLY A 215 1.09 -0.36 6.31
CA GLY A 215 1.32 -1.78 6.60
C GLY A 215 2.78 -2.14 6.86
N LEU A 216 3.10 -3.42 6.60
CA LEU A 216 4.48 -3.94 6.61
C LEU A 216 5.11 -3.86 5.22
N LEU A 217 4.44 -4.44 4.22
CA LEU A 217 4.87 -4.50 2.82
C LEU A 217 3.67 -4.31 1.90
N THR A 218 3.90 -3.65 0.78
CA THR A 218 2.96 -3.63 -0.35
C THR A 218 3.59 -4.32 -1.55
N LEU A 219 2.83 -5.21 -2.19
CA LEU A 219 3.18 -5.84 -3.46
C LEU A 219 2.20 -5.32 -4.52
N LEU A 220 2.69 -4.54 -5.46
CA LEU A 220 1.89 -3.93 -6.51
C LEU A 220 2.15 -4.56 -7.87
N LEU A 221 1.10 -5.08 -8.48
CA LEU A 221 1.05 -5.46 -9.88
C LEU A 221 0.53 -4.28 -10.69
N GLN A 222 1.27 -3.82 -11.69
CA GLN A 222 0.89 -2.75 -12.61
C GLN A 222 0.65 -3.29 -14.03
N ASP A 223 -0.20 -2.59 -14.79
CA ASP A 223 -0.24 -2.70 -16.25
C ASP A 223 0.87 -1.85 -16.90
N ALA A 224 0.95 -1.82 -18.23
CA ALA A 224 2.00 -1.13 -18.98
C ALA A 224 1.82 0.40 -19.05
N VAL A 225 0.78 0.98 -18.45
CA VAL A 225 0.47 2.42 -18.59
C VAL A 225 1.40 3.30 -17.76
N GLY A 226 1.87 2.82 -16.60
CA GLY A 226 2.75 3.62 -15.72
C GLY A 226 1.98 4.60 -14.83
N GLY A 227 2.63 5.72 -14.46
CA GLY A 227 2.05 6.79 -13.63
C GLY A 227 2.28 6.66 -12.13
N LEU A 228 2.84 5.56 -11.63
CA LEU A 228 3.35 5.50 -10.26
C LEU A 228 4.63 6.29 -10.15
N GLN A 229 4.75 7.11 -9.10
CA GLN A 229 5.94 7.88 -8.78
C GLN A 229 6.30 7.70 -7.30
N VAL A 230 7.59 7.62 -7.00
CA VAL A 230 8.14 7.62 -5.64
C VAL A 230 8.92 8.90 -5.39
N GLU A 231 8.81 9.46 -4.20
CA GLU A 231 9.55 10.62 -3.76
C GLU A 231 10.96 10.20 -3.32
N THR A 232 11.96 10.90 -3.82
CA THR A 232 13.37 10.71 -3.48
C THR A 232 14.00 12.06 -3.13
N ALA A 233 15.23 12.07 -2.64
CA ALA A 233 15.97 13.31 -2.41
C ALA A 233 16.16 14.16 -3.69
N ALA A 234 16.10 13.52 -4.87
CA ALA A 234 16.18 14.20 -6.17
C ALA A 234 14.79 14.65 -6.71
N GLY A 235 13.71 14.42 -5.95
CA GLY A 235 12.33 14.68 -6.35
C GLY A 235 11.57 13.42 -6.76
N TRP A 236 10.48 13.59 -7.51
CA TRP A 236 9.62 12.50 -7.95
C TRP A 236 10.25 11.70 -9.09
N VAL A 237 10.33 10.39 -8.89
CA VAL A 237 10.88 9.43 -9.87
C VAL A 237 9.78 8.50 -10.35
N ASP A 238 9.65 8.36 -11.67
CA ASP A 238 8.71 7.41 -12.28
C ASP A 238 9.10 5.96 -11.98
N VAL A 239 8.08 5.14 -11.71
CA VAL A 239 8.20 3.69 -11.50
C VAL A 239 7.48 2.98 -12.65
N PRO A 240 8.12 2.79 -13.80
CA PRO A 240 7.52 2.10 -14.93
C PRO A 240 7.14 0.66 -14.55
N SER A 241 6.16 0.09 -15.25
CA SER A 241 5.84 -1.33 -15.07
C SER A 241 6.98 -2.20 -15.61
N ARG A 242 7.15 -3.36 -14.98
CA ARG A 242 8.09 -4.39 -15.40
C ARG A 242 7.35 -5.71 -15.48
N GLU A 243 7.34 -6.33 -16.66
CA GLU A 243 6.61 -7.57 -16.89
C GLU A 243 7.11 -8.68 -15.94
N GLY A 244 6.18 -9.39 -15.30
CA GLY A 244 6.49 -10.47 -14.37
C GLY A 244 7.13 -10.04 -13.06
N ALA A 245 7.14 -8.74 -12.72
CA ALA A 245 7.66 -8.24 -11.46
C ALA A 245 6.59 -7.51 -10.65
N PHE A 246 6.62 -7.67 -9.32
CA PHE A 246 5.96 -6.73 -8.43
C PHE A 246 6.80 -5.47 -8.26
N VAL A 247 6.16 -4.32 -8.08
CA VAL A 247 6.75 -3.23 -7.32
C VAL A 247 6.50 -3.50 -5.86
N VAL A 248 7.53 -3.46 -5.04
CA VAL A 248 7.43 -3.65 -3.59
C VAL A 248 7.85 -2.38 -2.89
N ASN A 249 7.09 -1.98 -1.87
CA ASN A 249 7.48 -0.91 -0.96
C ASN A 249 7.33 -1.30 0.51
N ILE A 250 8.17 -0.71 1.33
CA ILE A 250 8.13 -0.79 2.79
C ILE A 250 6.97 0.06 3.30
N GLY A 251 6.25 -0.44 4.31
CA GLY A 251 5.20 0.29 4.99
C GLY A 251 5.64 0.86 6.34
N GLU A 252 4.88 1.84 6.85
CA GLU A 252 5.19 2.59 8.09
C GLU A 252 5.35 1.70 9.33
N MET A 253 4.61 0.57 9.42
CA MET A 253 4.75 -0.35 10.56
C MET A 253 6.05 -1.13 10.54
N LEU A 254 6.61 -1.42 9.36
CA LEU A 254 7.93 -2.06 9.25
C LEU A 254 9.06 -1.04 9.45
N GLU A 255 8.87 0.20 8.99
CA GLU A 255 9.74 1.33 9.32
C GLU A 255 9.81 1.53 10.84
N LEU A 256 8.65 1.58 11.51
CA LEU A 256 8.55 1.71 12.97
C LEU A 256 9.24 0.55 13.69
N ALA A 257 8.96 -0.70 13.29
CA ALA A 257 9.57 -1.88 13.91
C ALA A 257 11.10 -1.88 13.85
N THR A 258 11.67 -1.32 12.79
CA THR A 258 13.13 -1.24 12.57
C THR A 258 13.75 0.09 12.99
N ASN A 259 13.01 0.93 13.74
CA ASN A 259 13.43 2.26 14.16
C ASN A 259 13.93 3.14 13.02
N GLY A 260 13.26 3.06 11.85
CA GLY A 260 13.65 3.85 10.67
C GLY A 260 14.89 3.34 9.94
N TYR A 261 15.35 2.10 10.21
CA TYR A 261 16.37 1.47 9.37
C TYR A 261 15.83 1.11 7.99
N LEU A 262 14.68 0.45 7.93
CA LEU A 262 13.92 0.28 6.68
C LEU A 262 13.02 1.50 6.50
N ARG A 263 12.91 2.01 5.28
CA ARG A 263 12.24 3.30 5.02
C ARG A 263 10.93 3.13 4.28
N ALA A 264 9.86 3.68 4.83
CA ALA A 264 8.59 3.86 4.13
C ALA A 264 8.64 5.18 3.36
N ASN A 265 8.60 5.12 2.03
CA ASN A 265 8.70 6.31 1.19
C ASN A 265 7.34 6.80 0.70
N VAL A 266 7.23 8.10 0.56
CA VAL A 266 6.07 8.76 -0.02
C VAL A 266 5.98 8.42 -1.51
N HIS A 267 4.80 8.04 -1.96
CA HIS A 267 4.53 7.74 -3.36
C HIS A 267 3.15 8.23 -3.78
N ARG A 268 2.94 8.38 -5.08
CA ARG A 268 1.68 8.86 -5.67
C ARG A 268 1.40 8.20 -7.01
N VAL A 269 0.17 8.36 -7.50
CA VAL A 269 -0.18 7.95 -8.86
C VAL A 269 -0.77 9.14 -9.61
N LEU A 270 -0.26 9.37 -10.81
CA LEU A 270 -0.77 10.38 -11.74
C LEU A 270 -2.00 9.83 -12.47
N VAL A 271 -2.92 10.72 -12.84
CA VAL A 271 -4.07 10.35 -13.68
C VAL A 271 -3.59 10.08 -15.10
N PRO A 272 -4.00 8.98 -15.76
CA PRO A 272 -3.72 8.76 -17.17
C PRO A 272 -4.37 9.86 -18.04
N ARG A 273 -3.87 10.02 -19.27
CA ARG A 273 -4.50 10.92 -20.25
C ARG A 273 -5.89 10.41 -20.63
N ALA A 274 -6.76 11.33 -21.09
CA ALA A 274 -8.06 10.95 -21.61
C ALA A 274 -7.97 9.84 -22.66
N GLY A 275 -8.87 8.88 -22.58
CA GLY A 275 -8.90 7.69 -23.44
C GLY A 275 -7.94 6.55 -23.02
N VAL A 276 -7.04 6.78 -22.06
CA VAL A 276 -6.14 5.75 -21.53
C VAL A 276 -6.72 5.18 -20.23
N GLN A 277 -6.78 3.86 -20.14
CA GLN A 277 -7.25 3.14 -18.94
C GLN A 277 -6.05 2.48 -18.26
N ARG A 278 -5.84 2.75 -16.98
CA ARG A 278 -4.79 2.12 -16.16
C ARG A 278 -5.40 1.20 -15.13
N TYR A 279 -4.80 0.02 -14.97
CA TYR A 279 -5.19 -0.95 -13.95
C TYR A 279 -4.00 -1.29 -13.05
N SER A 280 -4.25 -1.44 -11.77
CA SER A 280 -3.27 -1.99 -10.85
C SER A 280 -3.94 -2.83 -9.77
N ILE A 281 -3.20 -3.81 -9.24
CA ILE A 281 -3.66 -4.68 -8.17
C ILE A 281 -2.61 -4.62 -7.07
N ALA A 282 -3.01 -4.12 -5.91
CA ALA A 282 -2.14 -4.00 -4.74
C ALA A 282 -2.53 -5.05 -3.69
N TYR A 283 -1.53 -5.73 -3.16
CA TYR A 283 -1.64 -6.56 -1.97
C TYR A 283 -0.89 -5.89 -0.81
N PHE A 284 -1.55 -5.71 0.31
CA PHE A 284 -1.00 -5.07 1.50
C PHE A 284 -0.84 -6.10 2.62
N LEU A 285 0.40 -6.44 2.96
CA LEU A 285 0.70 -7.20 4.18
C LEU A 285 0.66 -6.23 5.36
N ALA A 286 -0.25 -6.44 6.29
CA ALA A 286 -0.37 -5.61 7.49
C ALA A 286 -0.15 -6.46 8.75
N PRO A 287 0.28 -5.83 9.87
CA PRO A 287 0.31 -6.51 11.16
C PRO A 287 -1.10 -6.92 11.59
N ARG A 288 -1.18 -7.92 12.47
CA ARG A 288 -2.45 -8.31 13.10
C ARG A 288 -3.10 -7.14 13.83
N LEU A 289 -4.42 -6.99 13.69
CA LEU A 289 -5.15 -5.85 14.28
C LEU A 289 -5.15 -5.81 15.80
N ASP A 290 -5.10 -6.97 16.44
CA ASP A 290 -5.12 -7.14 17.89
C ASP A 290 -3.72 -7.02 18.53
N LEU A 291 -2.71 -6.68 17.75
CA LEU A 291 -1.40 -6.30 18.26
C LEU A 291 -1.50 -4.88 18.87
N GLY A 292 -1.31 -4.77 20.17
CA GLY A 292 -1.38 -3.47 20.87
C GLY A 292 -0.35 -2.49 20.30
N GLN A 293 0.93 -2.81 20.40
CA GLN A 293 2.01 -1.99 19.87
C GLN A 293 2.90 -2.81 18.93
N VAL A 294 3.39 -2.16 17.89
CA VAL A 294 4.44 -2.75 17.05
C VAL A 294 5.72 -2.84 17.88
N PRO A 295 6.28 -4.03 18.10
CA PRO A 295 7.50 -4.17 18.86
C PRO A 295 8.68 -3.54 18.13
N LEU A 296 9.51 -2.80 18.85
CA LEU A 296 10.78 -2.31 18.33
C LEU A 296 11.78 -3.45 18.29
N LEU A 297 12.35 -3.72 17.12
CA LEU A 297 13.35 -4.76 16.91
C LEU A 297 14.73 -4.30 17.40
N THR A 298 15.45 -5.19 18.06
CA THR A 298 16.85 -4.93 18.44
C THR A 298 17.76 -5.28 17.26
N LEU A 299 18.13 -4.27 16.49
CA LEU A 299 19.08 -4.42 15.39
C LEU A 299 20.51 -4.63 15.92
N PRO A 300 21.37 -5.38 15.18
CA PRO A 300 22.81 -5.41 15.45
C PRO A 300 23.41 -3.99 15.49
N PRO A 301 24.46 -3.74 16.31
CA PRO A 301 25.01 -2.40 16.48
C PRO A 301 25.40 -1.70 15.17
N GLU A 302 25.95 -2.44 14.21
CA GLU A 302 26.36 -1.93 12.90
C GLU A 302 25.19 -1.50 12.01
N LEU A 303 23.98 -2.04 12.23
CA LEU A 303 22.76 -1.61 11.57
C LEU A 303 22.05 -0.53 12.38
N ALA A 304 22.04 -0.64 13.69
CA ALA A 304 21.36 0.30 14.58
C ALA A 304 21.90 1.74 14.45
N VAL A 305 23.19 1.92 14.20
CA VAL A 305 23.80 3.26 13.98
C VAL A 305 23.34 3.92 12.67
N LEU A 306 22.76 3.14 11.75
CA LEU A 306 22.22 3.62 10.48
C LEU A 306 20.71 3.89 10.55
N ALA A 307 20.06 3.55 11.65
CA ALA A 307 18.64 3.82 11.86
C ALA A 307 18.45 5.31 12.19
N THR A 308 17.50 5.96 11.50
CA THR A 308 17.25 7.42 11.61
C THR A 308 16.05 7.77 12.46
N GLY A 309 15.38 6.77 13.04
CA GLY A 309 14.04 6.90 13.60
C GLY A 309 12.96 6.89 12.53
N PRO A 310 11.71 6.50 12.86
CA PRO A 310 10.60 6.57 11.92
C PRO A 310 10.25 8.04 11.65
N GLU A 311 9.96 8.36 10.40
CA GLU A 311 9.44 9.68 10.04
C GLU A 311 8.01 9.83 10.54
N SER A 312 7.72 10.92 11.24
CA SER A 312 6.38 11.28 11.68
C SER A 312 5.75 12.30 10.74
N ASP A 313 4.54 12.02 10.26
CA ASP A 313 3.69 13.00 9.58
C ASP A 313 2.81 13.71 10.65
N PRO A 314 3.02 15.01 10.95
CA PRO A 314 2.23 15.73 11.94
C PRO A 314 0.72 15.73 11.62
N ASP A 315 0.36 15.71 10.33
CA ASP A 315 -1.03 15.66 9.88
C ASP A 315 -1.63 14.25 9.96
N ASN A 316 -0.79 13.22 10.11
CA ASN A 316 -1.20 11.82 10.23
C ASN A 316 -0.33 11.04 11.22
N PRO A 317 -0.29 11.45 12.51
CA PRO A 317 0.56 10.78 13.50
C PRO A 317 0.19 9.29 13.63
N LEU A 318 1.21 8.42 13.70
CA LEU A 318 0.99 7.00 13.95
C LEU A 318 0.46 6.78 15.38
N PHE A 319 -0.61 5.98 15.49
CA PHE A 319 -1.06 5.52 16.79
C PHE A 319 -0.23 4.29 17.21
N SER A 320 0.01 4.16 18.50
CA SER A 320 0.73 3.02 19.05
C SER A 320 -0.01 1.69 18.83
N HIS A 321 -1.34 1.69 18.89
CA HIS A 321 -2.18 0.52 18.70
C HIS A 321 -2.45 0.27 17.20
N VAL A 322 -2.08 -0.91 16.70
CA VAL A 322 -2.19 -1.27 15.27
C VAL A 322 -3.64 -1.17 14.76
N GLY A 323 -4.59 -1.77 15.48
CA GLY A 323 -6.00 -1.76 15.07
C GLY A 323 -6.60 -0.34 15.03
N GLU A 324 -6.28 0.49 16.01
CA GLU A 324 -6.72 1.89 16.04
C GLU A 324 -6.08 2.70 14.90
N ASN A 325 -4.81 2.46 14.63
CA ASN A 325 -4.13 3.13 13.52
C ASN A 325 -4.72 2.70 12.16
N ALA A 326 -5.04 1.42 11.99
CA ALA A 326 -5.70 0.91 10.80
C ALA A 326 -7.10 1.54 10.62
N LEU A 327 -7.92 1.58 11.68
CA LEU A 327 -9.24 2.20 11.63
C LEU A 327 -9.15 3.71 11.33
N LYS A 328 -8.22 4.43 11.98
CA LYS A 328 -7.98 5.86 11.71
C LYS A 328 -7.74 6.11 10.22
N GLY A 329 -6.89 5.30 9.57
CA GLY A 329 -6.63 5.43 8.14
C GLY A 329 -7.89 5.22 7.30
N ARG A 330 -8.69 4.19 7.64
CA ARG A 330 -9.91 3.86 6.89
C ARG A 330 -11.01 4.91 7.01
N VAL A 331 -11.29 5.40 8.21
CA VAL A 331 -12.34 6.43 8.43
C VAL A 331 -11.96 7.78 7.79
N ARG A 332 -10.67 8.07 7.63
CA ARG A 332 -10.20 9.28 6.93
C ARG A 332 -10.31 9.18 5.41
N SER A 333 -10.16 7.98 4.88
CA SER A 333 -10.19 7.74 3.43
C SER A 333 -11.61 7.50 2.88
N HIS A 334 -12.52 6.98 3.72
CA HIS A 334 -13.89 6.61 3.34
C HIS A 334 -14.88 7.27 4.28
N LEU A 335 -15.19 8.53 4.03
CA LEU A 335 -16.03 9.35 4.91
C LEU A 335 -17.49 8.87 4.94
N ASP A 336 -17.99 8.27 3.88
CA ASP A 336 -19.32 7.67 3.77
C ASP A 336 -19.50 6.48 4.71
N VAL A 337 -18.52 5.57 4.76
CA VAL A 337 -18.49 4.46 5.71
C VAL A 337 -18.34 5.00 7.14
N ALA A 338 -17.47 6.01 7.34
CA ALA A 338 -17.22 6.62 8.64
C ALA A 338 -18.51 7.27 9.19
N GLU A 339 -19.23 8.04 8.39
CA GLU A 339 -20.50 8.67 8.79
C GLU A 339 -21.55 7.64 9.18
N ARG A 340 -21.67 6.56 8.40
CA ARG A 340 -22.70 5.54 8.59
C ARG A 340 -22.44 4.61 9.76
N PHE A 341 -21.21 4.14 9.94
CA PHE A 341 -20.89 3.05 10.87
C PHE A 341 -19.96 3.44 12.03
N TYR A 342 -19.31 4.62 11.94
CA TYR A 342 -18.35 5.12 12.92
C TYR A 342 -18.62 6.60 13.26
N PRO A 343 -19.85 6.96 13.69
CA PRO A 343 -20.28 8.34 13.82
C PRO A 343 -19.43 9.17 14.79
N GLU A 344 -18.90 8.57 15.86
CA GLU A 344 -18.01 9.27 16.80
C GLU A 344 -16.65 9.63 16.16
N HIS A 345 -16.08 8.71 15.35
CA HIS A 345 -14.86 8.99 14.61
C HIS A 345 -15.11 10.06 13.55
N PHE A 346 -16.24 10.00 12.85
CA PHE A 346 -16.63 10.99 11.86
C PHE A 346 -16.82 12.38 12.48
N ALA A 347 -17.51 12.48 13.62
CA ALA A 347 -17.69 13.75 14.36
C ALA A 347 -16.34 14.36 14.79
N ARG A 348 -15.38 13.54 15.23
CA ARG A 348 -14.01 14.00 15.55
C ARG A 348 -13.31 14.55 14.33
N LEU A 349 -13.38 13.88 13.18
CA LEU A 349 -12.80 14.36 11.92
C LEU A 349 -13.44 15.69 11.48
N GLN A 350 -14.77 15.83 11.61
CA GLN A 350 -15.46 17.09 11.29
C GLN A 350 -15.00 18.23 12.21
N ALA A 351 -14.86 17.97 13.51
CA ALA A 351 -14.38 18.97 14.46
C ALA A 351 -12.95 19.43 14.13
N GLN A 352 -12.07 18.50 13.81
CA GLN A 352 -10.68 18.79 13.37
C GLN A 352 -10.67 19.62 12.07
N ALA A 353 -11.49 19.27 11.10
CA ALA A 353 -11.58 20.01 9.84
C ALA A 353 -12.08 21.45 10.06
N ARG A 354 -13.13 21.63 10.86
CA ARG A 354 -13.66 22.96 11.21
C ARG A 354 -12.62 23.84 11.93
N ALA A 355 -11.88 23.24 12.88
CA ALA A 355 -10.81 23.94 13.60
C ALA A 355 -9.70 24.42 12.65
N ALA A 356 -9.49 23.71 11.52
CA ALA A 356 -8.55 24.06 10.46
C ALA A 356 -9.18 24.91 9.34
N GLY A 357 -10.40 25.45 9.54
CA GLY A 357 -11.12 26.27 8.55
C GLY A 357 -11.58 25.51 7.31
N ARG A 358 -11.82 24.19 7.43
CA ARG A 358 -12.17 23.28 6.33
C ARG A 358 -13.51 22.58 6.59
N GLU A 359 -14.16 22.15 5.53
CA GLU A 359 -15.38 21.35 5.59
C GLU A 359 -15.06 19.92 5.06
N LEU A 360 -15.40 18.90 5.87
CA LEU A 360 -15.42 17.51 5.43
C LEU A 360 -16.81 17.22 4.87
N ARG A 361 -16.86 16.77 3.63
CA ARG A 361 -18.08 16.24 3.01
C ARG A 361 -17.85 14.79 2.63
N PRO A 362 -18.73 13.86 3.05
CA PRO A 362 -18.83 12.57 2.37
C PRO A 362 -19.08 12.85 0.90
N GLY A 363 -18.48 12.07 0.01
CA GLY A 363 -18.72 12.24 -1.42
C GLY A 363 -20.21 12.05 -1.72
N ALA A 364 -20.77 12.95 -2.53
CA ALA A 364 -22.14 12.75 -3.05
C ALA A 364 -22.12 11.59 -4.05
N TYR A 365 -22.98 10.59 -3.81
CA TYR A 365 -23.26 9.51 -4.77
C TYR A 365 -23.94 10.04 -6.01
#